data_96ce032d0dcd06d2891e29ed71243c96
#
_entry.id   96ce032d0dcd06d2891e29ed71243c96
#
_cell.length_a   1.000
_cell.length_b   1.000
_cell.length_c   1.000
_cell.angle_alpha   90.00
_cell.angle_beta   90.00
_cell.angle_gamma   90.00
#
_symmetry.space_group_name_H-M   'P 1'
#
loop_
_entity.id
_entity.type
_entity.pdbx_description
1 polymer ?
#
loop_
_entity_poly.entity_id
_entity_poly.type
_entity_poly.pdbx_seq_one_letter_code
_entity_poly.pdbx_strand_id
1 'polypeptide(L)'
;MSRKISLSCIAAAVVAIAIAAPSLRAQSNNSSLTPDWCRQLPRPQYKQLERVPSADPWFEVYRVAPGVFAIYEPHQFEEVISFLILGEKRAALFDSGLGIGDIKRVVASLTSLPIVVLNSHTHNDHVGDNWEFSEIYGMDTGFTRANAMGSSADAQAELTPISICGQLPAGFDAKSYSTRPFHVNRWLHDGDTLDLGGRMLQVISTPGHTPDAICLLDLKNGLLFTGDTFYAGPIWLYRPETDLDAYVHSVERIAAMAPQLRLLLPSHNVPVDDPSQLPKLLAAIKKVRAGRVHPITVGEGKVHYRVDGFVFLMTAPK
;
A
#
# COMPACT_ATOMS: atom_id res chain seq x y z
N MET A 1 26.96 -52.35 -95.28
CA MET A 1 27.43 -52.78 -93.93
C MET A 1 27.34 -51.61 -92.99
N SER A 2 26.35 -51.56 -92.16
CA SER A 2 26.08 -50.42 -91.28
C SER A 2 26.15 -50.89 -89.83
N ARG A 3 27.11 -50.38 -89.04
CA ARG A 3 27.24 -50.66 -87.62
C ARG A 3 26.36 -49.69 -86.85
N LYS A 4 25.40 -50.20 -86.08
CA LYS A 4 24.65 -49.46 -85.14
C LYS A 4 25.49 -49.26 -83.84
N ILE A 5 25.66 -48.02 -83.41
CA ILE A 5 26.26 -47.67 -82.12
C ILE A 5 25.10 -47.46 -81.14
N SER A 6 25.08 -48.28 -80.07
CA SER A 6 24.16 -48.15 -78.97
C SER A 6 24.62 -47.11 -77.98
N LEU A 7 23.83 -46.09 -77.71
CA LEU A 7 24.09 -45.10 -76.63
C LEU A 7 23.41 -45.58 -75.35
N SER A 8 24.19 -45.89 -74.32
CA SER A 8 23.70 -46.19 -72.99
C SER A 8 23.53 -44.89 -72.20
N CYS A 9 22.31 -44.54 -71.82
CA CYS A 9 22.05 -43.42 -70.92
C CYS A 9 22.38 -43.85 -69.47
N ILE A 10 23.35 -43.17 -68.86
CA ILE A 10 23.59 -43.27 -67.42
C ILE A 10 22.73 -42.23 -66.73
N ALA A 11 21.73 -42.69 -65.95
CA ALA A 11 20.92 -41.81 -65.10
C ALA A 11 21.68 -41.50 -63.82
N ALA A 12 22.09 -40.26 -63.66
CA ALA A 12 22.67 -39.81 -62.38
C ALA A 12 21.54 -39.50 -61.40
N ALA A 13 21.48 -40.26 -60.34
CA ALA A 13 20.56 -39.97 -59.21
C ALA A 13 21.16 -38.87 -58.37
N VAL A 14 20.51 -37.69 -58.35
CA VAL A 14 20.82 -36.61 -57.44
C VAL A 14 20.15 -36.88 -56.11
N VAL A 15 20.93 -37.26 -55.10
CA VAL A 15 20.44 -37.36 -53.70
C VAL A 15 20.44 -35.97 -53.11
N ALA A 16 19.27 -35.37 -52.92
CA ALA A 16 19.07 -34.15 -52.20
C ALA A 16 19.14 -34.43 -50.69
N ILE A 17 20.25 -34.09 -50.06
CA ILE A 17 20.37 -34.08 -48.61
C ILE A 17 19.69 -32.82 -48.07
N ALA A 18 18.48 -33.01 -47.51
CA ALA A 18 17.80 -31.92 -46.77
C ALA A 18 18.52 -31.72 -45.43
N ILE A 19 19.33 -30.67 -45.35
CA ILE A 19 19.90 -30.19 -44.09
C ILE A 19 18.76 -29.51 -43.34
N ALA A 20 18.19 -30.19 -42.35
CA ALA A 20 17.27 -29.60 -41.40
C ALA A 20 18.05 -28.62 -40.51
N ALA A 21 17.86 -27.31 -40.74
CA ALA A 21 18.35 -26.29 -39.84
C ALA A 21 17.63 -26.43 -38.51
N PRO A 22 18.35 -26.49 -37.36
CA PRO A 22 17.69 -26.45 -36.06
C PRO A 22 17.01 -25.09 -35.92
N SER A 23 15.66 -25.12 -35.83
CA SER A 23 14.90 -23.94 -35.42
C SER A 23 15.36 -23.57 -34.00
N LEU A 24 16.20 -22.54 -33.89
CA LEU A 24 16.42 -21.83 -32.65
C LEU A 24 15.06 -21.24 -32.24
N ARG A 25 14.28 -22.01 -31.46
CA ARG A 25 13.27 -21.40 -30.61
C ARG A 25 14.01 -20.41 -29.73
N ALA A 26 13.87 -19.13 -30.03
CA ALA A 26 14.15 -18.06 -29.08
C ALA A 26 13.27 -18.38 -27.85
N GLN A 27 13.85 -19.03 -26.85
CA GLN A 27 13.30 -18.98 -25.51
C GLN A 27 13.32 -17.50 -25.17
N SER A 28 12.16 -16.87 -25.22
CA SER A 28 11.95 -15.60 -24.58
C SER A 28 12.24 -15.80 -23.09
N ASN A 29 13.48 -15.51 -22.69
CA ASN A 29 13.84 -15.33 -21.30
C ASN A 29 13.09 -14.07 -20.82
N ASN A 30 11.78 -14.20 -20.65
CA ASN A 30 10.96 -13.33 -19.82
C ASN A 30 11.22 -13.77 -18.36
N SER A 31 12.44 -13.66 -17.90
CA SER A 31 12.69 -13.49 -16.49
C SER A 31 12.14 -12.09 -16.19
N SER A 32 10.88 -12.01 -15.78
CA SER A 32 10.33 -10.83 -15.14
C SER A 32 11.31 -10.50 -14.01
N LEU A 33 12.08 -9.42 -14.18
CA LEU A 33 13.05 -8.99 -13.18
C LEU A 33 12.21 -8.65 -11.93
N THR A 34 12.24 -9.55 -10.94
CA THR A 34 11.58 -9.33 -9.66
C THR A 34 12.09 -8.00 -9.09
N PRO A 35 11.24 -7.03 -8.79
CA PRO A 35 11.67 -5.75 -8.24
C PRO A 35 12.52 -5.91 -6.98
N ASP A 36 13.47 -5.01 -6.75
CA ASP A 36 14.39 -5.12 -5.61
C ASP A 36 13.67 -5.08 -4.27
N TRP A 37 12.60 -4.30 -4.14
CA TRP A 37 11.79 -4.22 -2.93
C TRP A 37 11.12 -5.57 -2.61
N CYS A 38 10.62 -6.25 -3.62
CA CYS A 38 9.97 -7.56 -3.51
C CYS A 38 10.91 -8.64 -2.92
N ARG A 39 12.23 -8.54 -3.22
CA ARG A 39 13.24 -9.46 -2.66
C ARG A 39 13.51 -9.25 -1.17
N GLN A 40 13.06 -8.14 -0.61
CA GLN A 40 13.22 -7.83 0.82
C GLN A 40 12.08 -8.38 1.68
N LEU A 41 11.03 -8.93 1.03
CA LEU A 41 9.87 -9.49 1.73
C LEU A 41 10.10 -10.95 2.19
N PRO A 42 9.48 -11.39 3.27
CA PRO A 42 8.76 -10.56 4.26
C PRO A 42 9.73 -9.75 5.12
N ARG A 43 9.35 -8.55 5.50
CA ARG A 43 10.14 -7.70 6.40
C ARG A 43 10.33 -8.39 7.76
N PRO A 44 11.46 -8.15 8.47
CA PRO A 44 11.78 -8.86 9.71
C PRO A 44 10.69 -8.79 10.78
N GLN A 45 9.96 -7.67 10.87
CA GLN A 45 8.90 -7.42 11.84
C GLN A 45 7.77 -8.46 11.76
N TYR A 46 7.42 -8.90 10.55
CA TYR A 46 6.36 -9.90 10.35
C TYR A 46 6.69 -11.27 10.92
N LYS A 47 7.99 -11.62 11.01
CA LYS A 47 8.43 -12.94 11.53
C LYS A 47 8.13 -13.15 13.01
N GLN A 48 7.84 -12.08 13.74
CA GLN A 48 7.56 -12.12 15.17
C GLN A 48 6.06 -12.09 15.47
N LEU A 49 5.21 -11.98 14.45
CA LEU A 49 3.77 -11.87 14.58
C LEU A 49 3.08 -13.20 14.31
N GLU A 50 1.95 -13.44 14.97
CA GLU A 50 1.07 -14.57 14.67
C GLU A 50 0.40 -14.35 13.32
N ARG A 51 0.76 -15.18 12.35
CA ARG A 51 0.08 -15.19 11.04
C ARG A 51 -1.23 -15.96 11.15
N VAL A 52 -2.31 -15.35 10.67
CA VAL A 52 -3.66 -15.93 10.63
C VAL A 52 -3.96 -16.33 9.18
N PRO A 53 -4.68 -17.44 8.92
CA PRO A 53 -5.11 -17.80 7.57
C PRO A 53 -5.92 -16.66 6.92
N SER A 54 -5.58 -16.31 5.68
CA SER A 54 -6.33 -15.33 4.88
C SER A 54 -7.32 -16.02 3.96
N ALA A 55 -8.51 -15.47 3.81
CA ALA A 55 -9.52 -15.96 2.86
C ALA A 55 -9.22 -15.54 1.42
N ASP A 56 -8.30 -14.58 1.22
CA ASP A 56 -7.84 -14.13 -0.10
C ASP A 56 -6.31 -14.17 -0.16
N PRO A 57 -5.71 -14.84 -1.16
CA PRO A 57 -4.25 -14.99 -1.26
C PRO A 57 -3.50 -13.69 -1.58
N TRP A 58 -4.20 -12.62 -1.99
CA TRP A 58 -3.61 -11.31 -2.17
C TRP A 58 -3.16 -10.71 -0.84
N PHE A 59 -3.80 -11.08 0.27
CA PHE A 59 -3.50 -10.55 1.59
C PHE A 59 -2.79 -11.56 2.49
N GLU A 60 -1.89 -11.07 3.32
CA GLU A 60 -1.42 -11.75 4.52
C GLU A 60 -2.06 -11.11 5.76
N VAL A 61 -2.49 -11.92 6.72
CA VAL A 61 -3.17 -11.44 7.92
C VAL A 61 -2.32 -11.77 9.15
N TYR A 62 -2.14 -10.78 10.02
CA TYR A 62 -1.35 -10.91 11.24
C TYR A 62 -2.10 -10.37 12.45
N ARG A 63 -2.05 -11.09 13.57
CA ARG A 63 -2.53 -10.57 14.85
C ARG A 63 -1.46 -9.66 15.45
N VAL A 64 -1.76 -8.37 15.62
CA VAL A 64 -0.79 -7.36 16.11
C VAL A 64 -1.06 -6.94 17.55
N ALA A 65 -2.31 -7.08 18.02
CA ALA A 65 -2.71 -6.85 19.40
C ALA A 65 -4.00 -7.63 19.71
N PRO A 66 -4.43 -7.76 20.97
CA PRO A 66 -5.71 -8.37 21.31
C PRO A 66 -6.87 -7.72 20.56
N GLY A 67 -7.57 -8.51 19.72
CA GLY A 67 -8.66 -8.04 18.88
C GLY A 67 -8.26 -7.08 17.77
N VAL A 68 -6.98 -7.06 17.35
CA VAL A 68 -6.51 -6.24 16.23
C VAL A 68 -5.74 -7.09 15.24
N PHE A 69 -6.14 -7.03 13.98
CA PHE A 69 -5.51 -7.72 12.86
C PHE A 69 -4.98 -6.69 11.86
N ALA A 70 -3.76 -6.88 11.41
CA ALA A 70 -3.19 -6.22 10.24
C ALA A 70 -3.52 -7.07 9.00
N ILE A 71 -4.13 -6.47 8.01
CA ILE A 71 -4.44 -7.07 6.69
C ILE A 71 -3.49 -6.40 5.71
N TYR A 72 -2.47 -7.13 5.31
CA TYR A 72 -1.30 -6.63 4.60
C TYR A 72 -1.30 -7.05 3.13
N GLU A 73 -0.95 -6.14 2.22
CA GLU A 73 -0.85 -6.36 0.78
C GLU A 73 0.62 -6.49 0.30
N PRO A 74 1.27 -7.67 0.43
CA PRO A 74 2.70 -7.85 0.11
C PRO A 74 3.00 -7.87 -1.38
N HIS A 75 2.01 -7.81 -2.24
CA HIS A 75 2.16 -7.98 -3.68
C HIS A 75 2.24 -6.66 -4.45
N GLN A 76 2.10 -5.52 -3.76
CA GLN A 76 2.19 -4.19 -4.35
C GLN A 76 3.18 -3.34 -3.54
N PHE A 77 3.93 -2.43 -4.18
CA PHE A 77 5.11 -1.77 -3.61
C PHE A 77 4.80 -0.79 -2.47
N GLU A 78 3.57 -0.30 -2.37
CA GLU A 78 3.11 0.53 -1.24
C GLU A 78 3.05 -0.30 0.05
N GLU A 79 2.97 -1.64 -0.07
CA GLU A 79 2.88 -2.55 1.06
C GLU A 79 1.81 -2.09 2.06
N VAL A 80 0.61 -1.78 1.55
CA VAL A 80 -0.52 -1.22 2.34
C VAL A 80 -0.96 -2.19 3.42
N ILE A 81 -1.31 -1.63 4.58
CA ILE A 81 -1.80 -2.36 5.75
C ILE A 81 -3.10 -1.73 6.22
N SER A 82 -4.21 -2.43 6.05
CA SER A 82 -5.47 -2.10 6.69
C SER A 82 -5.57 -2.77 8.05
N PHE A 83 -6.26 -2.16 9.01
CA PHE A 83 -6.42 -2.74 10.35
C PHE A 83 -7.88 -3.06 10.67
N LEU A 84 -8.15 -4.33 10.99
CA LEU A 84 -9.43 -4.75 11.54
C LEU A 84 -9.36 -4.71 13.08
N ILE A 85 -10.20 -3.88 13.69
CA ILE A 85 -10.21 -3.59 15.13
C ILE A 85 -11.54 -4.08 15.71
N LEU A 86 -11.49 -5.15 16.51
CA LEU A 86 -12.69 -5.76 17.07
C LEU A 86 -13.10 -5.09 18.40
N GLY A 87 -14.38 -4.79 18.52
CA GLY A 87 -15.05 -4.56 19.81
C GLY A 87 -15.97 -5.73 20.14
N GLU A 88 -16.92 -5.51 21.05
CA GLU A 88 -17.93 -6.51 21.45
C GLU A 88 -19.19 -6.42 20.60
N LYS A 89 -19.52 -5.23 20.04
CA LYS A 89 -20.77 -4.96 19.31
C LYS A 89 -20.57 -4.72 17.83
N ARG A 90 -19.44 -4.18 17.42
CA ARG A 90 -19.04 -3.89 16.05
C ARG A 90 -17.53 -3.93 15.92
N ALA A 91 -17.05 -3.90 14.68
CA ALA A 91 -15.63 -3.76 14.38
C ALA A 91 -15.41 -2.53 13.51
N ALA A 92 -14.21 -1.93 13.62
CA ALA A 92 -13.74 -0.90 12.71
C ALA A 92 -12.74 -1.53 11.72
N LEU A 93 -12.87 -1.19 10.45
CA LEU A 93 -11.83 -1.40 9.44
C LEU A 93 -11.18 -0.04 9.18
N PHE A 94 -9.92 0.10 9.56
CA PHE A 94 -9.14 1.31 9.31
C PHE A 94 -8.34 1.09 8.04
N ASP A 95 -8.71 1.82 7.00
CA ASP A 95 -8.36 1.66 5.58
C ASP A 95 -8.94 0.40 4.93
N SER A 96 -9.13 0.44 3.63
CA SER A 96 -9.68 -0.67 2.83
C SER A 96 -8.75 -1.11 1.68
N GLY A 97 -7.48 -0.69 1.74
CA GLY A 97 -6.45 -1.12 0.80
C GLY A 97 -6.59 -0.57 -0.60
N LEU A 98 -5.84 -1.19 -1.51
CA LEU A 98 -5.77 -0.82 -2.93
C LEU A 98 -7.03 -1.20 -3.73
N GLY A 99 -7.83 -2.17 -3.27
CA GLY A 99 -8.96 -2.69 -4.06
C GLY A 99 -8.52 -3.65 -5.18
N ILE A 100 -7.38 -4.31 -5.01
CA ILE A 100 -6.89 -5.35 -5.93
C ILE A 100 -7.36 -6.73 -5.48
N GLY A 101 -7.30 -7.02 -4.19
CA GLY A 101 -7.86 -8.23 -3.57
C GLY A 101 -9.25 -7.96 -2.99
N ASP A 102 -9.91 -8.99 -2.47
CA ASP A 102 -11.22 -8.91 -1.82
C ASP A 102 -11.05 -8.80 -0.30
N ILE A 103 -10.81 -7.57 0.20
CA ILE A 103 -10.65 -7.32 1.64
C ILE A 103 -11.93 -7.62 2.43
N LYS A 104 -13.10 -7.43 1.82
CA LYS A 104 -14.38 -7.73 2.46
C LYS A 104 -14.51 -9.20 2.81
N ARG A 105 -14.07 -10.10 1.91
CA ARG A 105 -14.03 -11.54 2.17
C ARG A 105 -13.06 -11.89 3.29
N VAL A 106 -11.89 -11.23 3.33
CA VAL A 106 -10.92 -11.40 4.43
C VAL A 106 -11.54 -10.97 5.76
N VAL A 107 -12.12 -9.78 5.83
CA VAL A 107 -12.80 -9.27 7.02
C VAL A 107 -13.92 -10.21 7.49
N ALA A 108 -14.77 -10.69 6.56
CA ALA A 108 -15.86 -11.62 6.88
C ALA A 108 -15.37 -12.99 7.40
N SER A 109 -14.14 -13.39 7.05
CA SER A 109 -13.53 -14.62 7.61
C SER A 109 -13.00 -14.44 9.03
N LEU A 110 -12.74 -13.20 9.46
CA LEU A 110 -12.18 -12.89 10.77
C LEU A 110 -13.26 -12.53 11.82
N THR A 111 -14.40 -12.01 11.36
CA THR A 111 -15.49 -11.61 12.27
C THR A 111 -16.84 -11.58 11.57
N SER A 112 -17.91 -11.82 12.33
CA SER A 112 -19.30 -11.60 11.91
C SER A 112 -19.91 -10.30 12.45
N LEU A 113 -19.12 -9.47 13.13
CA LEU A 113 -19.58 -8.20 13.67
C LEU A 113 -19.90 -7.20 12.54
N PRO A 114 -20.86 -6.29 12.74
CA PRO A 114 -21.08 -5.15 11.84
C PRO A 114 -19.78 -4.34 11.68
N ILE A 115 -19.43 -4.00 10.44
CA ILE A 115 -18.20 -3.27 10.11
C ILE A 115 -18.54 -1.79 9.88
N VAL A 116 -17.75 -0.91 10.46
CA VAL A 116 -17.63 0.48 10.06
C VAL A 116 -16.24 0.74 9.50
N VAL A 117 -16.15 1.31 8.31
CA VAL A 117 -14.89 1.72 7.69
C VAL A 117 -14.53 3.14 8.11
N LEU A 118 -13.29 3.37 8.49
CA LEU A 118 -12.69 4.70 8.65
C LEU A 118 -11.40 4.70 7.83
N ASN A 119 -11.17 5.78 7.10
CA ASN A 119 -9.90 5.91 6.36
C ASN A 119 -8.94 6.82 7.11
N SER A 120 -7.67 6.43 7.14
CA SER A 120 -6.59 7.28 7.63
C SER A 120 -6.52 8.57 6.83
N HIS A 121 -6.78 8.49 5.53
CA HIS A 121 -6.99 9.56 4.57
C HIS A 121 -7.57 8.95 3.28
N THR A 122 -7.81 9.79 2.26
CA THR A 122 -8.51 9.30 1.07
C THR A 122 -7.65 9.23 -0.20
N HIS A 123 -6.34 8.91 -0.10
CA HIS A 123 -5.60 8.43 -1.25
C HIS A 123 -6.15 7.07 -1.72
N ASN A 124 -5.91 6.75 -2.97
CA ASN A 124 -6.49 5.59 -3.67
C ASN A 124 -6.13 4.25 -3.01
N ASP A 125 -4.96 4.15 -2.44
CA ASP A 125 -4.45 2.94 -1.77
C ASP A 125 -5.03 2.68 -0.38
N HIS A 126 -5.79 3.63 0.18
CA HIS A 126 -6.50 3.50 1.46
C HIS A 126 -8.01 3.34 1.33
N VAL A 127 -8.58 3.59 0.13
CA VAL A 127 -10.03 3.60 -0.10
C VAL A 127 -10.49 2.64 -1.19
N GLY A 128 -9.62 1.77 -1.68
CA GLY A 128 -9.84 0.94 -2.86
C GLY A 128 -11.09 0.08 -2.80
N ASP A 129 -11.38 -0.53 -1.65
CA ASP A 129 -12.56 -1.37 -1.43
C ASP A 129 -13.65 -0.70 -0.60
N ASN A 130 -13.58 0.62 -0.34
CA ASN A 130 -14.63 1.33 0.39
C ASN A 130 -16.04 1.07 -0.18
N TRP A 131 -16.17 1.02 -1.48
CA TRP A 131 -17.44 0.81 -2.21
C TRP A 131 -18.16 -0.49 -1.83
N GLU A 132 -17.47 -1.46 -1.24
CA GLU A 132 -18.04 -2.73 -0.80
C GLU A 132 -18.73 -2.65 0.56
N PHE A 133 -18.50 -1.58 1.32
CA PHE A 133 -19.01 -1.40 2.68
C PHE A 133 -20.16 -0.40 2.72
N SER A 134 -21.14 -0.66 3.57
CA SER A 134 -22.33 0.16 3.70
C SER A 134 -22.24 1.27 4.76
N GLU A 135 -21.23 1.21 5.64
CA GLU A 135 -21.05 2.19 6.72
C GLU A 135 -19.61 2.71 6.69
N ILE A 136 -19.44 3.94 6.20
CA ILE A 136 -18.15 4.60 6.00
C ILE A 136 -18.18 5.96 6.71
N TYR A 137 -17.19 6.20 7.55
CA TYR A 137 -16.98 7.46 8.25
C TYR A 137 -15.73 8.14 7.68
N GLY A 138 -15.81 9.43 7.37
CA GLY A 138 -14.73 10.21 6.77
C GLY A 138 -14.63 11.61 7.34
N MET A 139 -13.47 12.23 7.23
CA MET A 139 -13.27 13.62 7.66
C MET A 139 -14.06 14.59 6.76
N ASP A 140 -14.66 15.61 7.36
CA ASP A 140 -15.42 16.62 6.63
C ASP A 140 -14.47 17.63 5.94
N THR A 141 -13.87 17.20 4.82
CA THR A 141 -13.00 18.03 4.00
C THR A 141 -13.42 18.02 2.53
N GLY A 142 -13.01 19.05 1.79
CA GLY A 142 -13.16 19.08 0.33
C GLY A 142 -12.37 17.97 -0.36
N PHE A 143 -11.24 17.56 0.21
CA PHE A 143 -10.38 16.48 -0.30
C PHE A 143 -11.10 15.12 -0.20
N THR A 144 -11.66 14.77 0.95
CA THR A 144 -12.47 13.56 1.13
C THR A 144 -13.66 13.51 0.15
N ARG A 145 -14.38 14.64 -0.02
CA ARG A 145 -15.53 14.71 -0.94
C ARG A 145 -15.12 14.48 -2.40
N ALA A 146 -13.96 15.02 -2.81
CA ALA A 146 -13.44 14.84 -4.16
C ALA A 146 -13.03 13.38 -4.40
N ASN A 147 -12.28 12.76 -3.47
CA ASN A 147 -11.77 11.41 -3.61
C ASN A 147 -12.87 10.33 -3.46
N ALA A 148 -13.94 10.63 -2.71
CA ALA A 148 -15.12 9.76 -2.65
C ALA A 148 -15.82 9.57 -4.00
N MET A 149 -15.54 10.40 -5.00
CA MET A 149 -16.02 10.23 -6.37
C MET A 149 -15.26 9.17 -7.16
N GLY A 150 -14.16 8.63 -6.61
CA GLY A 150 -13.29 7.66 -7.26
C GLY A 150 -12.32 8.27 -8.27
N SER A 151 -11.29 7.52 -8.62
CA SER A 151 -10.27 7.91 -9.60
C SER A 151 -9.76 6.69 -10.35
N SER A 152 -9.69 6.79 -11.68
CA SER A 152 -9.04 5.78 -12.51
C SER A 152 -7.57 6.09 -12.75
N ALA A 153 -7.18 7.37 -12.79
CA ALA A 153 -5.82 7.77 -13.10
C ALA A 153 -4.85 7.39 -11.98
N ASP A 154 -5.21 7.70 -10.72
CA ASP A 154 -4.37 7.37 -9.57
C ASP A 154 -4.27 5.85 -9.39
N ALA A 155 -5.40 5.14 -9.44
CA ALA A 155 -5.42 3.68 -9.37
C ALA A 155 -4.56 3.00 -10.45
N GLN A 156 -4.64 3.46 -11.71
CA GLN A 156 -3.82 2.92 -12.81
C GLN A 156 -2.32 3.16 -12.60
N ALA A 157 -1.93 4.26 -11.96
CA ALA A 157 -0.53 4.55 -11.66
C ALA A 157 0.10 3.52 -10.72
N GLU A 158 -0.69 2.84 -9.90
CA GLU A 158 -0.22 1.79 -8.96
C GLU A 158 0.09 0.44 -9.65
N LEU A 159 -0.34 0.24 -10.90
CA LEU A 159 -0.22 -1.04 -11.61
C LEU A 159 0.98 -1.14 -12.57
N THR A 160 2.06 -0.42 -12.30
CA THR A 160 3.27 -0.54 -13.14
C THR A 160 3.96 -1.90 -12.91
N PRO A 161 4.69 -2.45 -13.89
CA PRO A 161 5.40 -3.73 -13.71
C PRO A 161 6.40 -3.74 -12.55
N ILE A 162 6.95 -2.58 -12.18
CA ILE A 162 7.88 -2.45 -11.05
C ILE A 162 7.17 -2.31 -9.70
N SER A 163 5.86 -2.07 -9.72
CA SER A 163 5.03 -1.90 -8.52
C SER A 163 4.40 -3.22 -8.05
N ILE A 164 4.45 -4.28 -8.85
CA ILE A 164 3.80 -5.56 -8.54
C ILE A 164 4.84 -6.65 -8.27
N CYS A 165 4.68 -7.34 -7.14
CA CYS A 165 5.46 -8.51 -6.75
C CYS A 165 4.67 -9.79 -7.05
N GLY A 166 5.08 -10.53 -8.07
CA GLY A 166 4.41 -11.74 -8.49
C GLY A 166 3.33 -11.49 -9.53
N GLN A 167 2.13 -12.00 -9.29
CA GLN A 167 1.01 -11.90 -10.23
C GLN A 167 -0.21 -11.27 -9.57
N LEU A 168 -0.93 -10.46 -10.35
CA LEU A 168 -2.24 -9.96 -9.94
C LEU A 168 -3.24 -11.12 -9.75
N PRO A 169 -4.28 -10.96 -8.93
CA PRO A 169 -5.28 -11.99 -8.70
C PRO A 169 -5.92 -12.50 -10.00
N ALA A 170 -6.25 -13.78 -10.04
CA ALA A 170 -6.92 -14.37 -11.21
C ALA A 170 -8.26 -13.66 -11.44
N GLY A 171 -8.49 -13.19 -12.67
CA GLY A 171 -9.71 -12.46 -13.05
C GLY A 171 -9.66 -10.94 -12.74
N PHE A 172 -8.62 -10.45 -12.13
CA PHE A 172 -8.42 -9.00 -11.97
C PHE A 172 -8.15 -8.35 -13.34
N ASP A 173 -8.96 -7.36 -13.69
CA ASP A 173 -8.78 -6.61 -14.94
C ASP A 173 -8.05 -5.29 -14.68
N ALA A 174 -6.73 -5.33 -14.87
CA ALA A 174 -5.87 -4.17 -14.69
C ALA A 174 -6.24 -2.98 -15.58
N LYS A 175 -6.91 -3.20 -16.73
CA LYS A 175 -7.27 -2.10 -17.64
C LYS A 175 -8.48 -1.31 -17.18
N SER A 176 -9.39 -1.97 -16.49
CA SER A 176 -10.61 -1.34 -15.93
C SER A 176 -10.46 -0.98 -14.45
N TYR A 177 -9.31 -1.26 -13.85
CA TYR A 177 -9.06 -0.96 -12.45
C TYR A 177 -9.18 0.54 -12.14
N SER A 178 -9.93 0.85 -11.10
CA SER A 178 -10.18 2.21 -10.63
C SER A 178 -10.60 2.19 -9.17
N THR A 179 -10.28 3.22 -8.43
CA THR A 179 -10.95 3.47 -7.16
C THR A 179 -12.41 3.82 -7.47
N ARG A 180 -13.34 3.01 -6.97
CA ARG A 180 -14.77 3.19 -7.22
C ARG A 180 -15.36 4.26 -6.30
N PRO A 181 -16.41 5.00 -6.74
CA PRO A 181 -17.12 5.92 -5.86
C PRO A 181 -17.69 5.23 -4.63
N PHE A 182 -17.62 5.91 -3.49
CA PHE A 182 -18.20 5.46 -2.23
C PHE A 182 -18.96 6.60 -1.54
N HIS A 183 -19.79 6.25 -0.55
CA HIS A 183 -20.61 7.22 0.17
C HIS A 183 -20.17 7.31 1.63
N VAL A 184 -19.85 8.52 2.09
CA VAL A 184 -19.58 8.79 3.50
C VAL A 184 -20.90 8.97 4.24
N ASN A 185 -21.18 8.05 5.17
CA ASN A 185 -22.43 8.04 5.94
C ASN A 185 -22.40 8.98 7.16
N ARG A 186 -21.18 9.19 7.70
CA ARG A 186 -20.97 10.08 8.84
C ARG A 186 -19.68 10.88 8.66
N TRP A 187 -19.81 12.20 8.85
CA TRP A 187 -18.68 13.11 8.88
C TRP A 187 -18.05 13.15 10.27
N LEU A 188 -16.73 13.04 10.30
CA LEU A 188 -15.91 13.03 11.51
C LEU A 188 -15.20 14.37 11.70
N HIS A 189 -14.93 14.68 12.95
CA HIS A 189 -14.15 15.82 13.39
C HIS A 189 -13.05 15.37 14.37
N ASP A 190 -12.09 16.23 14.60
CA ASP A 190 -11.06 15.99 15.61
C ASP A 190 -11.66 15.78 16.99
N GLY A 191 -11.22 14.73 17.69
CA GLY A 191 -11.70 14.35 19.01
C GLY A 191 -12.94 13.49 19.02
N ASP A 192 -13.62 13.27 17.88
CA ASP A 192 -14.76 12.35 17.79
C ASP A 192 -14.37 10.96 18.27
N THR A 193 -15.33 10.26 18.84
CA THR A 193 -15.13 8.90 19.34
C THR A 193 -16.06 7.89 18.68
N LEU A 194 -15.54 6.67 18.52
CA LEU A 194 -16.27 5.51 18.04
C LEU A 194 -16.27 4.42 19.10
N ASP A 195 -17.44 4.11 19.66
CA ASP A 195 -17.64 2.99 20.57
C ASP A 195 -17.91 1.70 19.77
N LEU A 196 -16.98 0.73 19.91
CA LEU A 196 -17.12 -0.59 19.30
C LEU A 196 -17.78 -1.63 20.23
N GLY A 197 -18.18 -1.20 21.45
CA GLY A 197 -18.56 -2.08 22.56
C GLY A 197 -17.31 -2.57 23.31
N GLY A 198 -17.10 -2.01 24.53
CA GLY A 198 -15.93 -2.33 25.35
C GLY A 198 -14.59 -1.77 24.84
N ARG A 199 -14.56 -1.23 23.64
CA ARG A 199 -13.39 -0.56 23.01
C ARG A 199 -13.83 0.77 22.43
N MET A 200 -13.13 1.83 22.84
CA MET A 200 -13.35 3.21 22.37
C MET A 200 -12.17 3.65 21.51
N LEU A 201 -12.44 4.08 20.29
CA LEU A 201 -11.43 4.69 19.40
C LEU A 201 -11.69 6.19 19.35
N GLN A 202 -10.62 6.99 19.37
CA GLN A 202 -10.69 8.44 19.21
C GLN A 202 -10.02 8.89 17.93
N VAL A 203 -10.68 9.76 17.19
CA VAL A 203 -10.16 10.41 15.99
C VAL A 203 -9.21 11.52 16.40
N ILE A 204 -7.99 11.47 15.90
CA ILE A 204 -6.97 12.52 16.06
C ILE A 204 -6.69 13.07 14.65
N SER A 205 -7.16 14.28 14.37
CA SER A 205 -6.87 14.93 13.08
C SER A 205 -5.38 15.22 12.96
N THR A 206 -4.76 14.76 11.87
CA THR A 206 -3.33 14.89 11.60
C THR A 206 -3.08 15.38 10.17
N PRO A 207 -3.65 16.55 9.76
CA PRO A 207 -3.46 17.06 8.41
C PRO A 207 -1.99 17.33 8.11
N GLY A 208 -1.63 17.28 6.82
CA GLY A 208 -0.30 17.58 6.35
C GLY A 208 0.19 16.66 5.24
N HIS A 209 0.13 15.34 5.39
CA HIS A 209 0.26 14.42 4.28
C HIS A 209 -0.89 14.65 3.28
N THR A 210 -2.12 14.65 3.79
CA THR A 210 -3.33 15.14 3.13
C THR A 210 -4.14 16.03 4.08
N PRO A 211 -5.09 16.83 3.57
CA PRO A 211 -5.97 17.67 4.42
C PRO A 211 -6.90 16.89 5.35
N ASP A 212 -7.23 15.65 5.00
CA ASP A 212 -8.16 14.77 5.70
C ASP A 212 -7.48 13.69 6.55
N ALA A 213 -6.15 13.73 6.67
CA ALA A 213 -5.40 12.72 7.40
C ALA A 213 -5.79 12.66 8.89
N ILE A 214 -5.95 11.43 9.38
CA ILE A 214 -6.21 11.12 10.79
C ILE A 214 -5.32 10.00 11.31
N CYS A 215 -5.08 10.02 12.62
CA CYS A 215 -4.72 8.84 13.39
C CYS A 215 -5.93 8.36 14.20
N LEU A 216 -6.00 7.06 14.54
CA LEU A 216 -6.96 6.54 15.50
C LEU A 216 -6.24 6.14 16.79
N LEU A 217 -6.75 6.62 17.92
CA LEU A 217 -6.21 6.33 19.24
C LEU A 217 -7.12 5.35 20.00
N ASP A 218 -6.60 4.18 20.34
CA ASP A 218 -7.14 3.29 21.36
C ASP A 218 -6.36 3.50 22.66
N LEU A 219 -6.74 4.53 23.42
CA LEU A 219 -6.00 4.94 24.61
C LEU A 219 -5.96 3.84 25.69
N LYS A 220 -7.05 3.10 25.86
CA LYS A 220 -7.16 2.03 26.87
C LYS A 220 -6.10 0.93 26.63
N ASN A 221 -5.81 0.63 25.36
CA ASN A 221 -4.86 -0.40 24.97
C ASN A 221 -3.48 0.18 24.59
N GLY A 222 -3.33 1.52 24.58
CA GLY A 222 -2.09 2.19 24.22
C GLY A 222 -1.70 2.02 22.75
N LEU A 223 -2.68 1.99 21.84
CA LEU A 223 -2.45 1.78 20.41
C LEU A 223 -2.74 3.08 19.65
N LEU A 224 -1.85 3.44 18.73
CA LEU A 224 -2.06 4.53 17.80
C LEU A 224 -1.91 4.01 16.37
N PHE A 225 -3.00 4.02 15.60
CA PHE A 225 -3.02 3.75 14.17
C PHE A 225 -2.67 5.06 13.46
N THR A 226 -1.57 5.06 12.73
CA THR A 226 -0.94 6.32 12.28
C THR A 226 -1.24 6.69 10.85
N GLY A 227 -1.83 5.79 10.04
CA GLY A 227 -1.94 6.02 8.61
C GLY A 227 -0.59 6.43 8.03
N ASP A 228 -0.61 7.46 7.20
CA ASP A 228 0.57 8.02 6.55
C ASP A 228 1.22 9.20 7.29
N THR A 229 0.68 9.54 8.45
CA THR A 229 1.35 10.51 9.32
C THR A 229 2.70 9.97 9.82
N PHE A 230 2.79 8.65 10.03
CA PHE A 230 4.04 7.95 10.32
C PHE A 230 4.01 6.52 9.78
N TYR A 231 5.06 6.12 9.07
CA TYR A 231 5.37 4.72 8.72
C TYR A 231 6.88 4.54 8.53
N ALA A 232 7.33 3.29 8.63
CA ALA A 232 8.74 2.92 8.44
C ALA A 232 9.08 2.83 6.96
N GLY A 233 9.50 3.94 6.36
CA GLY A 233 9.84 4.07 4.94
C GLY A 233 10.09 5.52 4.56
N PRO A 234 10.25 5.80 3.26
CA PRO A 234 10.24 7.18 2.78
C PRO A 234 8.85 7.78 2.96
N ILE A 235 8.70 8.73 3.87
CA ILE A 235 7.44 9.42 4.12
C ILE A 235 7.18 10.39 2.97
N TRP A 236 6.04 10.26 2.30
CA TRP A 236 5.71 11.03 1.11
C TRP A 236 5.05 12.36 1.45
N LEU A 237 5.74 13.45 1.12
CA LEU A 237 5.31 14.83 1.39
C LEU A 237 5.55 15.69 0.14
N TYR A 238 5.22 15.18 -1.05
CA TYR A 238 5.50 15.84 -2.34
C TYR A 238 4.24 16.13 -3.17
N ARG A 239 3.08 15.61 -2.76
CA ARG A 239 1.83 15.79 -3.49
C ARG A 239 1.35 17.25 -3.38
N PRO A 240 0.54 17.75 -4.34
CA PRO A 240 0.03 19.13 -4.31
C PRO A 240 -0.79 19.47 -3.07
N GLU A 241 -1.47 18.48 -2.48
CA GLU A 241 -2.28 18.59 -1.28
C GLU A 241 -1.48 18.60 0.02
N THR A 242 -0.17 18.33 -0.05
CA THR A 242 0.68 18.28 1.14
C THR A 242 0.92 19.69 1.72
N ASP A 243 0.74 19.80 3.05
CA ASP A 243 1.09 20.99 3.85
C ASP A 243 2.14 20.59 4.89
N LEU A 244 3.38 21.02 4.68
CA LEU A 244 4.49 20.68 5.57
C LEU A 244 4.33 21.31 6.97
N ASP A 245 3.76 22.50 7.07
CA ASP A 245 3.57 23.16 8.36
C ASP A 245 2.50 22.44 9.17
N ALA A 246 1.39 22.08 8.54
CA ALA A 246 0.35 21.25 9.15
C ALA A 246 0.90 19.88 9.56
N TYR A 247 1.72 19.25 8.71
CA TYR A 247 2.36 17.98 9.01
C TYR A 247 3.25 18.06 10.27
N VAL A 248 4.08 19.09 10.38
CA VAL A 248 4.94 19.30 11.57
C VAL A 248 4.10 19.45 12.85
N HIS A 249 3.01 20.23 12.80
CA HIS A 249 2.08 20.35 13.93
C HIS A 249 1.40 19.03 14.30
N SER A 250 0.98 18.26 13.29
CA SER A 250 0.38 16.93 13.47
C SER A 250 1.36 15.97 14.14
N VAL A 251 2.60 15.90 13.66
CA VAL A 251 3.66 15.08 14.25
C VAL A 251 3.99 15.55 15.68
N GLU A 252 4.01 16.85 15.95
CA GLU A 252 4.22 17.40 17.29
C GLU A 252 3.13 16.93 18.27
N ARG A 253 1.88 16.96 17.81
CA ARG A 253 0.73 16.50 18.59
C ARG A 253 0.81 15.01 18.93
N ILE A 254 1.06 14.13 17.97
CA ILE A 254 1.16 12.69 18.24
C ILE A 254 2.44 12.32 18.99
N ALA A 255 3.54 13.05 18.81
CA ALA A 255 4.77 12.84 19.58
C ALA A 255 4.58 13.12 21.08
N ALA A 256 3.72 14.08 21.44
CA ALA A 256 3.37 14.34 22.83
C ALA A 256 2.58 13.19 23.47
N MET A 257 1.94 12.33 22.67
CA MET A 257 1.20 11.16 23.13
C MET A 257 2.10 9.93 23.37
N ALA A 258 3.33 9.91 22.83
CA ALA A 258 4.23 8.76 22.87
C ALA A 258 4.37 8.09 24.26
N PRO A 259 4.47 8.84 25.39
CA PRO A 259 4.59 8.21 26.72
C PRO A 259 3.38 7.36 27.16
N GLN A 260 2.22 7.55 26.52
CA GLN A 260 0.98 6.82 26.84
C GLN A 260 0.76 5.64 25.89
N LEU A 261 1.57 5.52 24.84
CA LEU A 261 1.43 4.50 23.81
C LEU A 261 2.32 3.30 24.09
N ARG A 262 1.88 2.14 23.61
CA ARG A 262 2.65 0.88 23.64
C ARG A 262 3.06 0.44 22.24
N LEU A 263 2.24 0.75 21.22
CA LEU A 263 2.50 0.40 19.83
C LEU A 263 2.02 1.50 18.89
N LEU A 264 2.77 1.71 17.82
CA LEU A 264 2.32 2.37 16.60
C LEU A 264 1.89 1.30 15.59
N LEU A 265 0.85 1.60 14.85
CA LEU A 265 0.22 0.74 13.85
C LEU A 265 0.13 1.51 12.53
N PRO A 266 1.23 1.60 11.76
CA PRO A 266 1.28 2.36 10.51
C PRO A 266 0.66 1.61 9.34
N SER A 267 0.18 2.35 8.34
CA SER A 267 -0.53 1.78 7.19
C SER A 267 0.39 1.29 6.06
N HIS A 268 1.73 1.36 6.20
CA HIS A 268 2.69 0.88 5.20
C HIS A 268 3.87 0.12 5.78
N ASN A 269 4.39 -0.82 5.00
CA ASN A 269 5.66 -1.54 5.19
C ASN A 269 5.71 -2.46 6.41
N VAL A 270 5.46 -1.96 7.61
CA VAL A 270 5.52 -2.74 8.85
C VAL A 270 4.26 -2.50 9.68
N PRO A 271 3.64 -3.56 10.23
CA PRO A 271 2.33 -3.42 10.90
C PRO A 271 2.45 -2.94 12.34
N VAL A 272 3.67 -2.87 12.88
CA VAL A 272 3.92 -2.43 14.27
C VAL A 272 5.24 -1.68 14.35
N ASP A 273 5.28 -0.62 15.16
CA ASP A 273 6.51 0.10 15.48
C ASP A 273 6.47 0.64 16.92
N ASP A 274 7.62 1.10 17.41
CA ASP A 274 7.80 1.60 18.78
C ASP A 274 7.39 3.08 18.87
N PRO A 275 6.61 3.49 19.89
CA PRO A 275 6.20 4.88 20.07
C PRO A 275 7.37 5.88 20.21
N SER A 276 8.57 5.44 20.62
CA SER A 276 9.75 6.30 20.65
C SER A 276 10.19 6.84 19.28
N GLN A 277 9.62 6.30 18.17
CA GLN A 277 9.85 6.86 16.84
C GLN A 277 9.22 8.23 16.66
N LEU A 278 8.08 8.51 17.32
CA LEU A 278 7.37 9.79 17.14
C LEU A 278 8.20 11.02 17.56
N PRO A 279 8.83 11.10 18.75
CA PRO A 279 9.70 12.22 19.08
C PRO A 279 10.95 12.30 18.18
N LYS A 280 11.46 11.17 17.68
CA LYS A 280 12.57 11.16 16.72
C LYS A 280 12.12 11.72 15.36
N LEU A 281 10.95 11.28 14.86
CA LEU A 281 10.33 11.84 13.65
C LEU A 281 10.16 13.36 13.75
N LEU A 282 9.63 13.84 14.89
CA LEU A 282 9.47 15.26 15.15
C LEU A 282 10.80 16.01 15.06
N ALA A 283 11.84 15.49 15.69
CA ALA A 283 13.16 16.10 15.64
C ALA A 283 13.72 16.12 14.21
N ALA A 284 13.53 15.05 13.46
CA ALA A 284 13.99 14.91 12.08
C ALA A 284 13.28 15.90 11.13
N ILE A 285 11.95 15.94 11.15
CA ILE A 285 11.19 16.84 10.25
C ILE A 285 11.41 18.32 10.59
N LYS A 286 11.61 18.68 11.87
CA LYS A 286 12.00 20.04 12.27
C LYS A 286 13.37 20.44 11.71
N LYS A 287 14.33 19.51 11.58
CA LYS A 287 15.63 19.80 10.93
C LYS A 287 15.44 20.07 9.43
N VAL A 288 14.60 19.28 8.74
CA VAL A 288 14.28 19.48 7.33
C VAL A 288 13.62 20.83 7.13
N ARG A 289 12.56 21.14 7.89
CA ARG A 289 11.85 22.43 7.83
C ARG A 289 12.78 23.64 8.09
N ALA A 290 13.74 23.48 8.98
CA ALA A 290 14.73 24.53 9.29
C ALA A 290 15.86 24.66 8.26
N GLY A 291 15.82 23.91 7.13
CA GLY A 291 16.86 23.93 6.10
C GLY A 291 18.21 23.37 6.56
N ARG A 292 18.24 22.56 7.61
CA ARG A 292 19.47 21.97 8.18
C ARG A 292 19.89 20.64 7.54
N VAL A 293 19.14 20.19 6.54
CA VAL A 293 19.38 18.93 5.83
C VAL A 293 19.44 19.23 4.35
N HIS A 294 20.49 18.73 3.67
CA HIS A 294 20.62 18.91 2.23
C HIS A 294 19.77 17.86 1.49
N PRO A 295 18.97 18.28 0.49
CA PRO A 295 18.20 17.36 -0.34
C PRO A 295 19.09 16.57 -1.29
N ILE A 296 18.67 15.32 -1.58
CA ILE A 296 19.26 14.43 -2.59
C ILE A 296 18.23 14.28 -3.69
N THR A 297 18.55 14.72 -4.91
CA THR A 297 17.64 14.58 -6.08
C THR A 297 17.41 13.09 -6.39
N VAL A 298 16.15 12.71 -6.59
CA VAL A 298 15.74 11.34 -6.94
C VAL A 298 14.99 11.26 -8.26
N GLY A 299 14.82 12.38 -8.96
CA GLY A 299 14.14 12.49 -10.27
C GLY A 299 12.75 13.13 -10.17
N GLU A 300 12.19 13.48 -11.33
CA GLU A 300 10.83 14.04 -11.48
C GLU A 300 10.53 15.25 -10.58
N GLY A 301 11.52 16.11 -10.34
CA GLY A 301 11.35 17.27 -9.45
C GLY A 301 11.19 16.92 -7.95
N LYS A 302 11.54 15.68 -7.57
CA LYS A 302 11.47 15.19 -6.20
C LYS A 302 12.86 15.05 -5.58
N VAL A 303 12.92 15.18 -4.26
CA VAL A 303 14.14 15.03 -3.46
C VAL A 303 13.89 14.18 -2.23
N HIS A 304 14.91 13.44 -1.80
CA HIS A 304 14.94 12.82 -0.48
C HIS A 304 15.68 13.71 0.51
N TYR A 305 15.09 13.94 1.66
CA TYR A 305 15.78 14.41 2.86
C TYR A 305 16.02 13.20 3.77
N ARG A 306 17.30 12.82 3.94
CA ARG A 306 17.70 11.72 4.84
C ARG A 306 18.27 12.29 6.13
N VAL A 307 17.64 11.99 7.26
CA VAL A 307 18.03 12.54 8.56
C VAL A 307 17.60 11.63 9.71
N ASP A 308 18.54 11.31 10.61
CA ASP A 308 18.31 10.54 11.84
C ASP A 308 17.56 9.22 11.65
N GLY A 309 17.81 8.52 10.52
CA GLY A 309 17.14 7.27 10.17
C GLY A 309 15.83 7.43 9.41
N PHE A 310 15.31 8.65 9.24
CA PHE A 310 14.12 8.94 8.44
C PHE A 310 14.47 9.38 7.02
N VAL A 311 13.55 9.13 6.13
CA VAL A 311 13.59 9.63 4.75
C VAL A 311 12.27 10.35 4.47
N PHE A 312 12.36 11.59 4.01
CA PHE A 312 11.18 12.33 3.54
C PHE A 312 11.33 12.54 2.04
N LEU A 313 10.34 12.11 1.26
CA LEU A 313 10.23 12.38 -0.16
C LEU A 313 9.41 13.65 -0.35
N MET A 314 10.03 14.68 -0.88
CA MET A 314 9.42 16.01 -1.01
C MET A 314 9.63 16.59 -2.41
N THR A 315 8.86 17.61 -2.76
CA THR A 315 9.12 18.41 -3.95
C THR A 315 10.45 19.14 -3.83
N ALA A 316 11.25 19.18 -4.90
CA ALA A 316 12.51 19.90 -4.93
C ALA A 316 12.28 21.41 -4.65
N PRO A 317 13.13 22.05 -3.83
CA PRO A 317 13.08 23.50 -3.66
C PRO A 317 13.21 24.21 -5.01
N LYS A 318 12.44 25.28 -5.19
CA LYS A 318 12.54 26.14 -6.38
C LYS A 318 13.79 27.01 -6.36
#